data_e43c303e8be675515d046ea2cd942bb4
#
_entry.id   e43c303e8be675515d046ea2cd942bb4
#
_cell.length_a   1.000
_cell.length_b   1.000
_cell.length_c   1.000
_cell.angle_alpha   90.00
_cell.angle_beta   90.00
_cell.angle_gamma   90.00
#
_symmetry.space_group_name_H-M   'P 1'
#
loop_
_entity.id
_entity.type
_entity.pdbx_description
1 polymer ?
#
loop_
_entity_poly.entity_id
_entity_poly.type
_entity_poly.pdbx_seq_one_letter_code
_entity_poly.pdbx_strand_id
1 'polypeptide(L)'
;MFCDARRVDDDMVARATVCIIGGGAAGLTMALEFERQGIETIVLESGGFGPDPQTTDLYRGENVGIPYHFGDNYRSRFLGGGSNCWGGWCRPMDAQDFHKRDWVPGSGWPFGLEELEPYYQRTHRVLRLGPVNYDIEHWVAAIGRQDVRRMPLPSGEVQDSLSQFSPPVRFGKHYRRELKAARHVRVFLHANVTDIETDVDGRAVRRVHVRTLSGRRMVVEARQFVLA
;
A
#
# COMPACT_ATOMS: atom_id res chain seq x y z
N MET A 1 7.08 13.78 -9.58
CA MET A 1 8.30 13.62 -10.43
C MET A 1 9.05 12.37 -10.01
N PHE A 2 9.62 11.59 -10.96
CA PHE A 2 10.47 10.42 -10.64
C PHE A 2 11.94 10.76 -10.64
N CYS A 3 12.67 10.23 -9.67
CA CYS A 3 14.11 10.34 -9.51
C CYS A 3 14.72 8.92 -9.40
N ASP A 4 15.85 8.69 -10.04
CA ASP A 4 16.61 7.44 -9.88
C ASP A 4 17.68 7.67 -8.80
N ALA A 5 17.56 7.00 -7.66
CA ALA A 5 18.49 7.16 -6.54
C ALA A 5 19.93 6.74 -6.90
N ARG A 6 20.12 5.92 -7.93
CA ARG A 6 21.45 5.53 -8.43
C ARG A 6 22.19 6.65 -9.14
N ARG A 7 21.47 7.74 -9.48
CA ARG A 7 22.00 8.90 -10.26
C ARG A 7 22.09 10.18 -9.44
N VAL A 8 21.70 10.13 -8.15
CA VAL A 8 21.88 11.29 -7.27
C VAL A 8 23.35 11.41 -6.83
N ASP A 9 23.72 12.57 -6.38
CA ASP A 9 25.05 12.77 -5.78
C ASP A 9 25.16 11.91 -4.52
N ASP A 10 26.35 11.36 -4.27
CA ASP A 10 26.60 10.60 -3.05
C ASP A 10 26.47 11.52 -1.83
N ASP A 11 25.87 10.98 -0.76
CA ASP A 11 25.55 11.69 0.47
C ASP A 11 24.56 12.88 0.32
N MET A 12 23.75 12.88 -0.77
CA MET A 12 22.70 13.87 -0.97
C MET A 12 21.73 13.90 0.21
N VAL A 13 21.36 15.09 0.67
CA VAL A 13 20.29 15.29 1.65
C VAL A 13 19.06 15.84 0.95
N ALA A 14 17.98 15.06 0.93
CA ALA A 14 16.68 15.48 0.41
C ALA A 14 15.75 15.88 1.57
N ARG A 15 14.92 16.91 1.35
CA ARG A 15 13.99 17.41 2.37
C ARG A 15 12.57 17.45 1.83
N ALA A 16 11.60 17.14 2.72
CA ALA A 16 10.17 17.25 2.45
C ALA A 16 9.38 17.49 3.74
N THR A 17 8.08 17.74 3.62
CA THR A 17 7.18 17.74 4.78
C THR A 17 6.88 16.30 5.22
N VAL A 18 6.65 15.40 4.25
CA VAL A 18 6.36 13.99 4.50
C VAL A 18 7.32 13.10 3.72
N CYS A 19 7.84 12.06 4.37
CA CYS A 19 8.57 10.97 3.74
C CYS A 19 7.76 9.69 3.86
N ILE A 20 7.40 9.09 2.73
CA ILE A 20 6.69 7.81 2.65
C ILE A 20 7.70 6.73 2.25
N ILE A 21 7.84 5.71 3.08
CA ILE A 21 8.71 4.56 2.84
C ILE A 21 7.85 3.44 2.27
N GLY A 22 7.99 3.18 1.00
CA GLY A 22 7.23 2.19 0.23
C GLY A 22 6.36 2.82 -0.86
N GLY A 23 6.61 2.46 -2.11
CA GLY A 23 5.83 2.84 -3.29
C GLY A 23 4.73 1.82 -3.64
N GLY A 24 4.12 1.20 -2.63
CA GLY A 24 2.97 0.31 -2.78
C GLY A 24 1.63 1.04 -2.94
N ALA A 25 0.53 0.29 -2.90
CA ALA A 25 -0.82 0.87 -3.06
C ALA A 25 -1.13 1.95 -2.01
N ALA A 26 -0.79 1.70 -0.75
CA ALA A 26 -1.01 2.65 0.35
C ALA A 26 -0.15 3.90 0.18
N GLY A 27 1.16 3.74 -0.01
CA GLY A 27 2.09 4.86 -0.15
C GLY A 27 1.79 5.74 -1.35
N LEU A 28 1.47 5.15 -2.51
CA LEU A 28 1.10 5.92 -3.71
C LEU A 28 -0.25 6.63 -3.56
N THR A 29 -1.22 6.01 -2.87
CA THR A 29 -2.50 6.67 -2.58
C THR A 29 -2.29 7.91 -1.72
N MET A 30 -1.51 7.80 -0.64
CA MET A 30 -1.17 8.94 0.22
C MET A 30 -0.40 10.01 -0.55
N ALA A 31 0.57 9.62 -1.37
CA ALA A 31 1.35 10.57 -2.18
C ALA A 31 0.44 11.38 -3.13
N LEU A 32 -0.53 10.74 -3.78
CA LEU A 32 -1.48 11.42 -4.65
C LEU A 32 -2.43 12.35 -3.89
N GLU A 33 -2.83 11.97 -2.67
CA GLU A 33 -3.63 12.86 -1.81
C GLU A 33 -2.81 14.08 -1.35
N PHE A 34 -1.55 13.89 -0.99
CA PHE A 34 -0.67 14.99 -0.60
C PHE A 34 -0.33 15.91 -1.79
N GLU A 35 -0.19 15.36 -3.00
CA GLU A 35 -0.05 16.18 -4.22
C GLU A 35 -1.24 17.12 -4.39
N ARG A 36 -2.49 16.63 -4.22
CA ARG A 36 -3.71 17.45 -4.32
C ARG A 36 -3.80 18.55 -3.27
N GLN A 37 -3.14 18.35 -2.13
CA GLN A 37 -3.09 19.31 -1.03
C GLN A 37 -1.87 20.23 -1.08
N GLY A 38 -0.99 20.07 -2.06
CA GLY A 38 0.26 20.85 -2.19
C GLY A 38 1.28 20.55 -1.10
N ILE A 39 1.27 19.34 -0.53
CA ILE A 39 2.19 18.93 0.54
C ILE A 39 3.46 18.32 -0.06
N GLU A 40 4.60 18.94 0.21
CA GLU A 40 5.90 18.44 -0.23
C GLU A 40 6.18 17.05 0.32
N THR A 41 6.25 16.07 -0.56
CA THR A 41 6.32 14.65 -0.22
C THR A 41 7.44 13.95 -0.97
N ILE A 42 8.18 13.10 -0.27
CA ILE A 42 9.12 12.15 -0.85
C ILE A 42 8.57 10.75 -0.66
N VAL A 43 8.53 9.96 -1.73
CA VAL A 43 8.28 8.51 -1.67
C VAL A 43 9.59 7.79 -1.97
N LEU A 44 9.95 6.84 -1.11
CA LEU A 44 11.13 5.98 -1.27
C LEU A 44 10.67 4.59 -1.67
N GLU A 45 10.98 4.18 -2.89
CA GLU A 45 10.69 2.84 -3.42
C GLU A 45 11.99 2.10 -3.68
N SER A 46 12.10 0.90 -3.10
CA SER A 46 13.32 0.11 -3.19
C SER A 46 13.59 -0.45 -4.59
N GLY A 47 12.56 -0.67 -5.39
CA GLY A 47 12.69 -1.15 -6.77
C GLY A 47 12.58 -0.06 -7.81
N GLY A 48 12.57 -0.49 -9.07
CA GLY A 48 12.35 0.36 -10.24
C GLY A 48 10.90 0.37 -10.71
N PHE A 49 10.71 0.51 -12.02
CA PHE A 49 9.39 0.46 -12.66
C PHE A 49 8.89 -0.95 -12.98
N GLY A 50 9.71 -1.95 -12.83
CA GLY A 50 9.41 -3.36 -13.12
C GLY A 50 10.28 -4.29 -12.28
N PRO A 51 10.05 -5.61 -12.41
CA PRO A 51 10.84 -6.59 -11.68
C PRO A 51 12.32 -6.54 -12.10
N ASP A 52 13.18 -6.72 -11.13
CA ASP A 52 14.62 -6.75 -11.27
C ASP A 52 15.20 -7.86 -10.37
N PRO A 53 16.02 -8.79 -10.90
CA PRO A 53 16.56 -9.90 -10.14
C PRO A 53 17.33 -9.48 -8.89
N GLN A 54 18.18 -8.45 -8.97
CA GLN A 54 18.98 -7.99 -7.84
C GLN A 54 18.11 -7.44 -6.71
N THR A 55 17.06 -6.69 -7.07
CA THR A 55 16.11 -6.17 -6.10
C THR A 55 15.25 -7.29 -5.52
N THR A 56 14.88 -8.28 -6.32
CA THR A 56 14.10 -9.46 -5.87
C THR A 56 14.90 -10.32 -4.91
N ASP A 57 16.21 -10.42 -5.12
CA ASP A 57 17.11 -11.18 -4.22
C ASP A 57 17.11 -10.66 -2.77
N LEU A 58 16.71 -9.40 -2.54
CA LEU A 58 16.52 -8.88 -1.18
C LEU A 58 15.37 -9.56 -0.41
N TYR A 59 14.56 -10.36 -1.08
CA TYR A 59 13.54 -11.19 -0.43
C TYR A 59 14.04 -12.58 -0.03
N ARG A 60 15.24 -12.96 -0.42
CA ARG A 60 15.80 -14.26 -0.02
C ARG A 60 15.92 -14.33 1.49
N GLY A 61 15.46 -15.44 2.03
CA GLY A 61 15.51 -15.76 3.44
C GLY A 61 15.66 -17.25 3.65
N GLU A 62 16.02 -17.63 4.84
CA GLU A 62 16.03 -19.02 5.26
C GLU A 62 14.65 -19.44 5.73
N ASN A 63 14.22 -20.62 5.31
CA ASN A 63 12.94 -21.19 5.71
C ASN A 63 13.14 -22.04 6.96
N VAL A 64 12.71 -21.56 8.11
CA VAL A 64 12.85 -22.26 9.39
C VAL A 64 11.46 -22.73 9.85
N GLY A 65 11.35 -24.02 10.17
CA GLY A 65 10.11 -24.65 10.60
C GLY A 65 9.30 -25.26 9.43
N ILE A 66 7.99 -24.98 9.37
CA ILE A 66 7.14 -25.53 8.31
C ILE A 66 7.55 -24.92 6.97
N PRO A 67 7.83 -25.74 5.93
CA PRO A 67 8.23 -25.23 4.62
C PRO A 67 7.20 -24.25 4.05
N TYR A 68 7.66 -23.03 3.72
CA TYR A 68 6.87 -22.00 3.07
C TYR A 68 7.56 -21.58 1.78
N HIS A 69 6.86 -21.65 0.67
CA HIS A 69 7.40 -21.21 -0.61
C HIS A 69 7.35 -19.70 -0.72
N PHE A 70 8.51 -19.06 -0.59
CA PHE A 70 8.68 -17.65 -0.92
C PHE A 70 8.73 -17.52 -2.45
N GLY A 71 7.57 -17.54 -3.10
CA GLY A 71 7.49 -17.35 -4.56
C GLY A 71 7.50 -15.88 -4.93
N ASP A 72 8.18 -15.53 -6.01
CA ASP A 72 8.22 -14.17 -6.58
C ASP A 72 6.82 -13.65 -6.98
N ASN A 73 5.83 -14.54 -7.03
CA ASN A 73 4.46 -14.24 -7.42
C ASN A 73 3.62 -13.61 -6.31
N TYR A 74 4.07 -13.61 -5.06
CA TYR A 74 3.32 -13.10 -3.91
C TYR A 74 3.79 -11.73 -3.43
N ARG A 75 4.96 -11.31 -3.85
CA ARG A 75 5.58 -10.05 -3.44
C ARG A 75 6.21 -9.37 -4.64
N SER A 76 6.02 -8.06 -4.73
CA SER A 76 6.61 -7.26 -5.80
C SER A 76 7.42 -6.13 -5.18
N ARG A 77 8.74 -6.14 -5.39
CA ARG A 77 9.65 -5.12 -4.92
C ARG A 77 9.98 -4.14 -6.04
N PHE A 78 8.93 -3.50 -6.56
CA PHE A 78 9.00 -2.41 -7.54
C PHE A 78 7.74 -1.55 -7.44
N LEU A 79 7.76 -0.38 -8.06
CA LEU A 79 6.69 0.61 -7.96
C LEU A 79 5.30 -0.01 -8.18
N GLY A 80 4.42 0.18 -7.20
CA GLY A 80 3.11 -0.43 -7.11
C GLY A 80 3.01 -1.57 -6.10
N GLY A 81 4.15 -2.10 -5.63
CA GLY A 81 4.20 -3.12 -4.58
C GLY A 81 3.28 -4.31 -4.86
N GLY A 82 2.60 -4.83 -3.84
CA GLY A 82 1.69 -5.97 -3.95
C GLY A 82 0.56 -5.82 -4.98
N SER A 83 0.21 -4.58 -5.37
CA SER A 83 -0.78 -4.37 -6.42
C SER A 83 -0.32 -4.88 -7.81
N ASN A 84 0.96 -5.19 -7.97
CA ASN A 84 1.48 -5.76 -9.21
C ASN A 84 1.13 -7.24 -9.39
N CYS A 85 0.84 -7.96 -8.31
CA CYS A 85 0.55 -9.39 -8.32
C CYS A 85 -0.83 -9.76 -7.75
N TRP A 86 -1.66 -8.79 -7.33
CA TRP A 86 -2.97 -9.06 -6.76
C TRP A 86 -4.03 -9.42 -7.82
N GLY A 87 -5.09 -10.11 -7.39
CA GLY A 87 -6.25 -10.44 -8.22
C GLY A 87 -7.33 -9.36 -8.30
N GLY A 88 -7.20 -8.28 -7.53
CA GLY A 88 -8.16 -7.18 -7.51
C GLY A 88 -9.37 -7.37 -6.59
N TRP A 89 -9.37 -8.37 -5.72
CA TRP A 89 -10.44 -8.61 -4.76
C TRP A 89 -10.44 -7.54 -3.67
N CYS A 90 -11.58 -6.90 -3.48
CA CYS A 90 -11.74 -5.79 -2.55
C CYS A 90 -13.06 -5.93 -1.78
N ARG A 91 -12.97 -5.74 -0.47
CA ARG A 91 -14.13 -5.60 0.41
C ARG A 91 -13.76 -4.70 1.60
N PRO A 92 -14.74 -4.03 2.23
CA PRO A 92 -14.53 -3.37 3.51
C PRO A 92 -14.17 -4.38 4.61
N MET A 93 -13.59 -3.90 5.68
CA MET A 93 -13.47 -4.66 6.93
C MET A 93 -14.86 -4.91 7.52
N ASP A 94 -15.02 -6.02 8.22
CA ASP A 94 -16.24 -6.31 8.93
C ASP A 94 -16.29 -5.55 10.27
N ALA A 95 -17.49 -5.20 10.74
CA ALA A 95 -17.66 -4.49 12.00
C ALA A 95 -16.97 -5.21 13.18
N GLN A 96 -16.96 -6.53 13.18
CA GLN A 96 -16.29 -7.34 14.21
C GLN A 96 -14.75 -7.15 14.25
N ASP A 97 -14.12 -6.71 13.15
CA ASP A 97 -12.68 -6.47 13.10
C ASP A 97 -12.27 -5.29 13.98
N PHE A 98 -13.21 -4.36 14.24
CA PHE A 98 -13.01 -3.19 15.08
C PHE A 98 -13.20 -3.49 16.57
N HIS A 99 -13.85 -4.60 16.93
CA HIS A 99 -14.13 -4.93 18.31
C HIS A 99 -12.89 -5.51 19.02
N LYS A 100 -12.69 -5.07 20.27
CA LYS A 100 -11.72 -5.71 21.14
C LYS A 100 -12.20 -7.11 21.49
N ARG A 101 -11.32 -8.08 21.38
CA ARG A 101 -11.55 -9.49 21.73
C ARG A 101 -10.59 -9.88 22.83
N ASP A 102 -11.10 -10.25 24.00
CA ASP A 102 -10.27 -10.51 25.19
C ASP A 102 -9.30 -11.67 25.01
N TRP A 103 -9.61 -12.61 24.11
CA TRP A 103 -8.74 -13.75 23.76
C TRP A 103 -7.71 -13.45 22.67
N VAL A 104 -7.70 -12.23 22.11
CA VAL A 104 -6.73 -11.81 21.09
C VAL A 104 -6.01 -10.56 21.60
N PRO A 105 -4.77 -10.70 22.10
CA PRO A 105 -3.99 -9.55 22.54
C PRO A 105 -3.81 -8.52 21.41
N GLY A 106 -4.00 -7.24 21.72
CA GLY A 106 -3.84 -6.15 20.74
C GLY A 106 -4.97 -6.06 19.70
N SER A 107 -6.08 -6.79 19.87
CA SER A 107 -7.25 -6.70 18.99
C SER A 107 -8.04 -5.42 19.21
N GLY A 108 -8.84 -5.07 18.22
CA GLY A 108 -9.66 -3.87 18.20
C GLY A 108 -8.95 -2.65 17.63
N TRP A 109 -9.74 -1.72 17.16
CA TRP A 109 -9.27 -0.42 16.67
C TRP A 109 -9.78 0.68 17.59
N PRO A 110 -9.09 1.83 17.70
CA PRO A 110 -9.55 2.95 18.53
C PRO A 110 -10.73 3.73 17.90
N PHE A 111 -11.30 3.24 16.81
CA PHE A 111 -12.42 3.81 16.06
C PHE A 111 -13.28 2.69 15.47
N GLY A 112 -14.48 3.01 15.00
CA GLY A 112 -15.41 2.08 14.37
C GLY A 112 -15.41 2.12 12.85
N LEU A 113 -16.21 1.25 12.24
CA LEU A 113 -16.38 1.16 10.79
C LEU A 113 -16.89 2.47 10.17
N GLU A 114 -17.76 3.17 10.89
CA GLU A 114 -18.40 4.43 10.48
C GLU A 114 -17.38 5.53 10.15
N GLU A 115 -16.24 5.55 10.83
CA GLU A 115 -15.16 6.48 10.53
C GLU A 115 -14.48 6.20 9.18
N LEU A 116 -14.54 4.96 8.71
CA LEU A 116 -13.94 4.57 7.42
C LEU A 116 -14.87 4.72 6.22
N GLU A 117 -16.18 4.84 6.41
CA GLU A 117 -17.16 4.92 5.31
C GLU A 117 -16.84 6.01 4.26
N PRO A 118 -16.50 7.26 4.63
CA PRO A 118 -16.13 8.28 3.65
C PRO A 118 -14.87 7.92 2.85
N TYR A 119 -13.97 7.19 3.47
CA TYR A 119 -12.72 6.75 2.84
C TYR A 119 -12.96 5.56 1.91
N TYR A 120 -13.89 4.65 2.21
CA TYR A 120 -14.29 3.59 1.29
C TYR A 120 -14.86 4.15 -0.01
N GLN A 121 -15.69 5.20 0.05
CA GLN A 121 -16.17 5.88 -1.16
C GLN A 121 -15.04 6.43 -2.02
N ARG A 122 -14.01 7.02 -1.39
CA ARG A 122 -12.81 7.50 -2.09
C ARG A 122 -11.98 6.34 -2.65
N THR A 123 -11.80 5.28 -1.87
CA THR A 123 -11.07 4.08 -2.25
C THR A 123 -11.71 3.38 -3.45
N HIS A 124 -13.03 3.31 -3.54
CA HIS A 124 -13.73 2.77 -4.69
C HIS A 124 -13.33 3.47 -6.00
N ARG A 125 -13.18 4.78 -5.98
CA ARG A 125 -12.69 5.53 -7.16
C ARG A 125 -11.23 5.22 -7.48
N VAL A 126 -10.38 5.14 -6.47
CA VAL A 126 -8.95 4.82 -6.62
C VAL A 126 -8.76 3.42 -7.19
N LEU A 127 -9.55 2.45 -6.74
CA LEU A 127 -9.50 1.06 -7.17
C LEU A 127 -10.38 0.77 -8.40
N ARG A 128 -11.13 1.75 -8.90
CA ARG A 128 -12.08 1.61 -10.00
C ARG A 128 -13.12 0.52 -9.76
N LEU A 129 -13.60 0.44 -8.53
CA LEU A 129 -14.70 -0.44 -8.15
C LEU A 129 -16.05 0.18 -8.57
N GLY A 130 -17.10 -0.63 -8.49
CA GLY A 130 -18.49 -0.18 -8.64
C GLY A 130 -18.95 0.71 -7.47
N PRO A 131 -20.26 0.89 -7.31
CA PRO A 131 -20.83 1.62 -6.17
C PRO A 131 -20.43 0.94 -4.85
N VAL A 132 -20.35 1.73 -3.77
CA VAL A 132 -20.09 1.21 -2.43
C VAL A 132 -21.36 0.52 -1.93
N ASN A 133 -21.55 -0.67 -2.43
CA ASN A 133 -22.67 -1.54 -2.03
C ASN A 133 -22.16 -2.97 -1.96
N TYR A 134 -22.30 -3.58 -0.79
CA TYR A 134 -21.88 -4.96 -0.52
C TYR A 134 -23.07 -5.83 -0.08
N ASP A 135 -24.29 -5.34 -0.33
CA ASP A 135 -25.52 -6.11 -0.13
C ASP A 135 -25.65 -7.16 -1.24
N ILE A 136 -25.71 -8.40 -0.85
CA ILE A 136 -25.80 -9.56 -1.76
C ILE A 136 -27.12 -9.57 -2.49
N GLU A 137 -28.24 -9.26 -1.83
CA GLU A 137 -29.57 -9.24 -2.44
C GLU A 137 -29.64 -8.17 -3.55
N HIS A 138 -29.04 -7.01 -3.31
CA HIS A 138 -28.91 -5.97 -4.34
C HIS A 138 -28.21 -6.51 -5.59
N TRP A 139 -27.10 -7.22 -5.42
CA TRP A 139 -26.32 -7.72 -6.56
C TRP A 139 -26.96 -8.89 -7.25
N VAL A 140 -27.62 -9.81 -6.53
CA VAL A 140 -28.43 -10.89 -7.12
C VAL A 140 -29.54 -10.31 -8.00
N ALA A 141 -30.24 -9.29 -7.50
CA ALA A 141 -31.28 -8.60 -8.27
C ALA A 141 -30.70 -7.87 -9.50
N ALA A 142 -29.55 -7.20 -9.34
CA ALA A 142 -28.89 -6.45 -10.41
C ALA A 142 -28.35 -7.35 -11.53
N ILE A 143 -27.93 -8.58 -11.23
CA ILE A 143 -27.49 -9.58 -12.22
C ILE A 143 -28.67 -10.00 -13.12
N GLY A 144 -29.91 -10.04 -12.59
CA GLY A 144 -31.14 -10.31 -13.35
C GLY A 144 -31.21 -11.71 -13.97
N ARG A 145 -30.38 -12.66 -13.56
CA ARG A 145 -30.34 -14.02 -14.06
C ARG A 145 -31.16 -14.92 -13.16
N GLN A 146 -32.10 -15.67 -13.73
CA GLN A 146 -33.00 -16.57 -12.98
C GLN A 146 -32.28 -17.80 -12.39
N ASP A 147 -31.11 -18.16 -12.92
CA ASP A 147 -30.30 -19.28 -12.47
C ASP A 147 -29.29 -18.87 -11.35
N VAL A 148 -29.14 -17.58 -11.06
CA VAL A 148 -28.34 -17.09 -9.96
C VAL A 148 -29.21 -16.98 -8.71
N ARG A 149 -28.90 -17.80 -7.73
CA ARG A 149 -29.61 -17.82 -6.43
C ARG A 149 -28.61 -17.82 -5.30
N ARG A 150 -28.98 -17.17 -4.22
CA ARG A 150 -28.26 -17.29 -2.98
C ARG A 150 -28.33 -18.70 -2.42
N MET A 151 -27.21 -19.23 -1.94
CA MET A 151 -27.21 -20.52 -1.24
C MET A 151 -27.98 -20.36 0.08
N PRO A 152 -28.93 -21.27 0.40
CA PRO A 152 -29.56 -21.27 1.72
C PRO A 152 -28.55 -21.71 2.77
N LEU A 153 -28.12 -20.74 3.60
CA LEU A 153 -27.19 -20.98 4.69
C LEU A 153 -27.98 -21.17 6.01
N PRO A 154 -27.54 -22.09 6.89
CA PRO A 154 -28.10 -22.18 8.23
C PRO A 154 -27.90 -20.84 8.97
N SER A 155 -28.93 -20.41 9.68
CA SER A 155 -28.91 -19.13 10.39
C SER A 155 -27.89 -19.11 11.51
N GLY A 156 -27.06 -18.08 11.57
CA GLY A 156 -26.31 -17.64 12.74
C GLY A 156 -24.83 -17.97 12.77
N GLU A 157 -24.36 -19.05 12.11
CA GLU A 157 -22.94 -19.44 12.19
C GLU A 157 -22.15 -19.13 10.90
N VAL A 158 -22.84 -19.10 9.77
CA VAL A 158 -22.24 -18.86 8.45
C VAL A 158 -23.01 -17.76 7.74
N GLN A 159 -22.29 -16.79 7.19
CA GLN A 159 -22.89 -15.73 6.39
C GLN A 159 -22.19 -15.58 5.05
N ASP A 160 -22.92 -15.12 4.07
CA ASP A 160 -22.38 -14.75 2.78
C ASP A 160 -21.49 -13.50 2.92
N SER A 161 -20.52 -13.40 2.05
CA SER A 161 -19.67 -12.20 1.95
C SER A 161 -19.43 -11.88 0.48
N LEU A 162 -19.56 -10.61 0.14
CA LEU A 162 -19.36 -10.12 -1.21
C LEU A 162 -18.00 -9.40 -1.32
N SER A 163 -17.30 -9.69 -2.40
CA SER A 163 -16.13 -8.91 -2.81
C SER A 163 -16.38 -8.31 -4.19
N GLN A 164 -15.98 -7.06 -4.37
CA GLN A 164 -15.93 -6.44 -5.68
C GLN A 164 -14.54 -6.63 -6.29
N PHE A 165 -14.47 -6.66 -7.62
CA PHE A 165 -13.21 -6.81 -8.33
C PHE A 165 -12.78 -5.48 -8.93
N SER A 166 -11.63 -4.98 -8.52
CA SER A 166 -10.92 -3.97 -9.28
C SER A 166 -10.56 -4.55 -10.65
N PRO A 167 -10.67 -3.79 -11.75
CA PRO A 167 -10.01 -4.17 -13.01
C PRO A 167 -8.50 -4.06 -12.75
N PRO A 168 -7.77 -5.12 -12.41
CA PRO A 168 -6.66 -5.13 -11.46
C PRO A 168 -5.76 -3.89 -11.60
N VAL A 169 -6.03 -2.86 -10.80
CA VAL A 169 -5.29 -1.60 -10.83
C VAL A 169 -3.88 -1.85 -10.34
N ARG A 170 -2.93 -1.86 -11.28
CA ARG A 170 -1.49 -1.91 -10.97
C ARG A 170 -1.04 -0.50 -10.67
N PHE A 171 -0.95 -0.12 -9.39
CA PHE A 171 -0.75 1.27 -8.95
C PHE A 171 0.44 1.95 -9.63
N GLY A 172 1.59 1.30 -9.65
CA GLY A 172 2.79 1.85 -10.28
C GLY A 172 2.67 2.09 -11.78
N LYS A 173 1.83 1.30 -12.49
CA LYS A 173 1.55 1.48 -13.92
C LYS A 173 0.41 2.48 -14.12
N HIS A 174 -0.68 2.33 -13.38
CA HIS A 174 -1.90 3.11 -13.55
C HIS A 174 -1.68 4.59 -13.24
N TYR A 175 -1.04 4.89 -12.12
CA TYR A 175 -0.81 6.26 -11.65
C TYR A 175 0.52 6.87 -12.09
N ARG A 176 1.30 6.16 -12.93
CA ARG A 176 2.63 6.64 -13.37
C ARG A 176 2.59 8.01 -14.02
N ARG A 177 1.59 8.28 -14.87
CA ARG A 177 1.47 9.56 -15.57
C ARG A 177 1.18 10.70 -14.60
N GLU A 178 0.28 10.49 -13.65
CA GLU A 178 -0.08 11.46 -12.63
C GLU A 178 1.13 11.77 -11.72
N LEU A 179 1.79 10.73 -11.21
CA LEU A 179 3.01 10.87 -10.39
C LEU A 179 4.17 11.54 -11.15
N LYS A 180 4.29 11.28 -12.47
CA LYS A 180 5.31 11.96 -13.29
C LYS A 180 5.05 13.45 -13.42
N ALA A 181 3.78 13.86 -13.51
CA ALA A 181 3.34 15.24 -13.62
C ALA A 181 3.27 15.97 -12.27
N ALA A 182 3.40 15.24 -11.15
CA ALA A 182 3.33 15.79 -9.80
C ALA A 182 4.38 16.89 -9.57
N ARG A 183 3.98 17.94 -8.88
CA ARG A 183 4.80 19.12 -8.54
C ARG A 183 5.35 19.04 -7.12
N HIS A 184 4.57 18.49 -6.20
CA HIS A 184 4.85 18.40 -4.78
C HIS A 184 5.35 17.00 -4.36
N VAL A 185 5.22 16.00 -5.24
CA VAL A 185 5.65 14.62 -4.96
C VAL A 185 6.87 14.25 -5.79
N ARG A 186 7.92 13.80 -5.10
CA ARG A 186 9.12 13.20 -5.67
C ARG A 186 9.16 11.73 -5.29
N VAL A 187 9.25 10.84 -6.27
CA VAL A 187 9.36 9.39 -6.06
C VAL A 187 10.79 8.97 -6.41
N PHE A 188 11.56 8.56 -5.40
CA PHE A 188 12.88 8.00 -5.59
C PHE A 188 12.77 6.49 -5.79
N LEU A 189 13.20 6.01 -6.94
CA LEU A 189 13.30 4.59 -7.28
C LEU A 189 14.69 4.06 -6.94
N HIS A 190 14.82 2.76 -6.69
CA HIS A 190 16.03 2.09 -6.26
C HIS A 190 16.59 2.64 -4.92
N ALA A 191 15.69 3.16 -4.10
CA ALA A 191 15.97 3.82 -2.84
C ALA A 191 15.65 2.90 -1.67
N ASN A 192 16.61 2.08 -1.24
CA ASN A 192 16.41 1.17 -0.12
C ASN A 192 16.66 1.92 1.19
N VAL A 193 15.63 2.04 2.03
CA VAL A 193 15.81 2.53 3.40
C VAL A 193 16.54 1.47 4.20
N THR A 194 17.69 1.82 4.75
CA THR A 194 18.55 0.91 5.51
C THR A 194 18.58 1.21 7.00
N ASP A 195 18.18 2.42 7.38
CA ASP A 195 18.13 2.84 8.77
C ASP A 195 17.15 3.99 8.99
N ILE A 196 16.55 4.04 10.18
CA ILE A 196 15.62 5.07 10.65
C ILE A 196 16.25 5.70 11.90
N GLU A 197 16.78 6.91 11.76
CA GLU A 197 17.40 7.64 12.84
C GLU A 197 16.35 8.42 13.64
N THR A 198 16.30 8.18 14.94
CA THR A 198 15.42 8.89 15.87
C THR A 198 16.17 9.98 16.63
N ASP A 199 15.45 10.77 17.39
CA ASP A 199 16.01 11.62 18.44
C ASP A 199 16.59 10.77 19.59
N VAL A 200 17.30 11.43 20.50
CA VAL A 200 17.98 10.77 21.63
C VAL A 200 17.01 9.98 22.52
N ASP A 201 15.76 10.44 22.60
CA ASP A 201 14.74 9.83 23.45
C ASP A 201 13.91 8.76 22.68
N GLY A 202 14.17 8.55 21.40
CA GLY A 202 13.43 7.59 20.54
C GLY A 202 11.98 7.99 20.26
N ARG A 203 11.62 9.25 20.48
CA ARG A 203 10.24 9.73 20.37
C ARG A 203 9.87 10.28 19.00
N ALA A 204 10.85 10.71 18.23
CA ALA A 204 10.63 11.28 16.91
C ALA A 204 11.69 10.77 15.92
N VAL A 205 11.23 10.44 14.70
CA VAL A 205 12.15 10.15 13.60
C VAL A 205 12.71 11.46 13.07
N ARG A 206 14.03 11.56 12.97
CA ARG A 206 14.75 12.73 12.44
C ARG A 206 15.00 12.61 10.96
N ARG A 207 15.49 11.44 10.54
CA ARG A 207 15.84 11.18 9.14
C ARG A 207 15.85 9.68 8.86
N VAL A 208 15.87 9.35 7.60
CA VAL A 208 16.10 7.98 7.13
C VAL A 208 17.33 7.93 6.24
N HIS A 209 18.09 6.86 6.37
CA HIS A 209 19.25 6.57 5.55
C HIS A 209 18.86 5.65 4.41
N VAL A 210 19.27 6.01 3.22
CA VAL A 210 18.92 5.30 1.98
C VAL A 210 20.22 4.86 1.31
N ARG A 211 20.20 3.62 0.81
CA ARG A 211 21.29 3.08 -0.02
C ARG A 211 20.73 2.43 -1.28
N THR A 212 21.44 2.61 -2.35
CA THR A 212 21.18 1.84 -3.58
C THR A 212 22.02 0.57 -3.58
N LEU A 213 21.63 -0.44 -4.37
CA LEU A 213 22.44 -1.64 -4.57
C LEU A 213 23.78 -1.34 -5.28
N SER A 214 23.89 -0.20 -5.98
CA SER A 214 25.14 0.28 -6.56
C SER A 214 26.04 1.05 -5.58
N GLY A 215 25.65 1.14 -4.29
CA GLY A 215 26.47 1.74 -3.23
C GLY A 215 26.22 3.22 -2.98
N ARG A 216 25.42 3.93 -3.78
CA ARG A 216 25.08 5.35 -3.54
C ARG A 216 24.32 5.48 -2.23
N ARG A 217 24.60 6.57 -1.53
CA ARG A 217 23.97 6.92 -0.24
C ARG A 217 23.19 8.22 -0.39
N MET A 218 22.10 8.32 0.30
CA MET A 218 21.36 9.57 0.51
C MET A 218 20.65 9.57 1.86
N VAL A 219 20.29 10.73 2.32
CA VAL A 219 19.53 10.94 3.55
C VAL A 219 18.25 11.70 3.21
N VAL A 220 17.14 11.31 3.83
CA VAL A 220 15.89 12.07 3.74
C VAL A 220 15.51 12.59 5.11
N GLU A 221 15.34 13.91 5.20
CA GLU A 221 14.84 14.62 6.36
C GLU A 221 13.38 15.03 6.10
N ALA A 222 12.49 14.78 7.05
CA ALA A 222 11.09 15.16 6.95
C ALA A 222 10.50 15.49 8.32
N ARG A 223 9.35 16.18 8.33
CA ARG A 223 8.61 16.42 9.57
C ARG A 223 7.83 15.18 10.02
N GLN A 224 7.39 14.36 9.06
CA GLN A 224 6.65 13.13 9.30
C GLN A 224 7.17 12.02 8.40
N PHE A 225 7.18 10.81 8.95
CA PHE A 225 7.58 9.60 8.25
C PHE A 225 6.44 8.58 8.31
N VAL A 226 6.17 7.95 7.19
CA VAL A 226 5.13 6.93 7.06
C VAL A 226 5.75 5.66 6.52
N LEU A 227 5.59 4.57 7.22
CA LEU A 227 5.90 3.21 6.74
C LEU A 227 4.65 2.66 6.02
N ALA A 228 4.72 2.40 4.69
CA ALA A 228 3.58 2.05 3.84
C ALA A 228 3.80 0.75 3.03
#